data_dc891e39d0a6e72021a263bc55b0298f
#
_entry.id   dc891e39d0a6e72021a263bc55b0298f
#
_cell.length_a   1.000
_cell.length_b   1.000
_cell.length_c   1.000
_cell.angle_alpha   90.00
_cell.angle_beta   90.00
_cell.angle_gamma   90.00
#
_symmetry.space_group_name_H-M   'P 1'
#
loop_
_entity.id
_entity.type
_entity.pdbx_description
1 polymer ?
#
loop_
_entity_poly.entity_id
_entity_poly.type
_entity_poly.pdbx_seq_one_letter_code
_entity_poly.pdbx_strand_id
1 'polypeptide(L)'
;VDLKPGEMAMRCNIICIEGDHIKNHSAGHITTEEADVLVKYLQEHLGNERVCFYTGVQYRHLLVIKGGDKRIDCTPPHDVPLKPFRPLLVKPMPGTENITVPEGSAELTPQQTADLINDLILRSQELLENHPLNQKRMAEGKDPANSIWPWSPGYRPKMERLSDKFPQVKRGAVISDLQQKSL
;
A
#
# COMPACT_ATOMS: atom_id res chain seq x y z
N VAL A 1 4.08 -8.22 -10.07
CA VAL A 1 2.82 -8.88 -9.67
C VAL A 1 1.88 -8.87 -10.86
N ASP A 2 1.35 -10.04 -11.22
CA ASP A 2 0.35 -10.18 -12.29
C ASP A 2 -1.04 -10.22 -11.64
N LEU A 3 -1.74 -9.07 -11.69
CA LEU A 3 -3.07 -8.92 -11.10
C LEU A 3 -4.10 -9.72 -11.90
N LYS A 4 -4.88 -10.51 -11.19
CA LYS A 4 -6.01 -11.27 -11.77
C LYS A 4 -7.27 -10.38 -11.84
N PRO A 5 -8.26 -10.76 -12.67
CA PRO A 5 -9.56 -10.11 -12.63
C PRO A 5 -10.16 -10.16 -11.21
N GLY A 6 -10.71 -9.04 -10.76
CA GLY A 6 -11.27 -8.93 -9.41
C GLY A 6 -10.25 -8.62 -8.30
N GLU A 7 -8.98 -8.52 -8.62
CA GLU A 7 -7.96 -8.08 -7.67
C GLU A 7 -7.74 -6.56 -7.76
N MET A 8 -7.83 -5.90 -6.61
CA MET A 8 -7.48 -4.49 -6.44
C MET A 8 -6.07 -4.40 -5.86
N ALA A 9 -5.18 -3.66 -6.51
CA ALA A 9 -3.87 -3.36 -5.98
C ALA A 9 -3.81 -1.94 -5.44
N MET A 10 -3.06 -1.75 -4.36
CA MET A 10 -2.76 -0.47 -3.75
C MET A 10 -1.26 -0.32 -3.55
N ARG A 11 -0.73 0.87 -3.74
CA ARG A 11 0.56 1.21 -3.16
C ARG A 11 0.45 1.05 -1.65
N CYS A 12 1.44 0.45 -1.04
CA CYS A 12 1.46 0.22 0.40
C CYS A 12 2.82 0.66 0.94
N ASN A 13 2.87 1.86 1.49
CA ASN A 13 4.08 2.30 2.17
C ASN A 13 4.18 1.62 3.53
N ILE A 14 5.41 1.34 3.97
CA ILE A 14 5.69 1.15 5.38
C ILE A 14 6.20 2.49 5.93
N ILE A 15 5.57 2.99 6.99
CA ILE A 15 5.78 4.35 7.50
C ILE A 15 6.15 4.35 8.98
N CYS A 16 6.58 5.50 9.48
CA CYS A 16 6.76 5.74 10.90
C CYS A 16 5.59 6.56 11.45
N ILE A 17 4.91 6.02 12.45
CA ILE A 17 3.94 6.74 13.30
C ILE A 17 4.58 6.97 14.67
N GLU A 18 4.49 8.19 15.18
CA GLU A 18 4.93 8.58 16.51
C GLU A 18 3.75 9.19 17.27
N GLY A 19 3.35 8.52 18.35
CA GLY A 19 2.07 8.82 19.01
C GLY A 19 0.89 8.59 18.08
N ASP A 20 0.17 9.65 17.75
CA ASP A 20 -0.95 9.60 16.80
C ASP A 20 -0.66 10.29 15.44
N HIS A 21 0.61 10.67 15.17
CA HIS A 21 1.01 11.43 14.01
C HIS A 21 1.86 10.61 13.02
N ILE A 22 1.68 10.84 11.73
CA ILE A 22 2.57 10.33 10.68
C ILE A 22 3.89 11.09 10.77
N LYS A 23 4.91 10.50 11.42
CA LYS A 23 6.23 11.12 11.55
C LYS A 23 6.91 11.27 10.20
N ASN A 24 6.96 10.18 9.43
CA ASN A 24 7.45 10.21 8.05
C ASN A 24 6.90 9.03 7.23
N HIS A 25 6.83 9.23 5.92
CA HIS A 25 6.28 8.30 4.94
C HIS A 25 7.26 7.21 4.48
N SER A 26 8.51 7.26 4.92
CA SER A 26 9.60 6.38 4.47
C SER A 26 10.21 5.54 5.59
N ALA A 27 9.62 5.58 6.81
CA ALA A 27 10.15 4.92 7.99
C ALA A 27 11.65 5.24 8.21
N GLY A 28 12.03 6.53 8.09
CA GLY A 28 13.43 6.95 8.24
C GLY A 28 14.35 6.35 7.18
N HIS A 29 13.89 6.28 5.93
CA HIS A 29 14.63 5.67 4.80
C HIS A 29 15.04 4.22 5.07
N ILE A 30 14.06 3.41 5.49
CA ILE A 30 14.25 1.96 5.68
C ILE A 30 14.88 1.32 4.44
N THR A 31 15.81 0.38 4.63
CA THR A 31 16.41 -0.35 3.51
C THR A 31 15.44 -1.39 2.94
N THR A 32 15.73 -1.86 1.73
CA THR A 32 14.90 -2.89 1.09
C THR A 32 14.93 -4.19 1.89
N GLU A 33 16.09 -4.56 2.42
CA GLU A 33 16.32 -5.79 3.19
C GLU A 33 15.53 -5.74 4.52
N GLU A 34 15.60 -4.64 5.23
CA GLU A 34 14.85 -4.43 6.48
C GLU A 34 13.34 -4.48 6.22
N ALA A 35 12.90 -3.78 5.18
CA ALA A 35 11.47 -3.73 4.83
C ALA A 35 10.95 -5.09 4.36
N ASP A 36 11.76 -5.88 3.64
CA ASP A 36 11.40 -7.26 3.21
C ASP A 36 11.08 -8.15 4.41
N VAL A 37 11.87 -8.07 5.48
CA VAL A 37 11.61 -8.81 6.72
C VAL A 37 10.24 -8.44 7.30
N LEU A 38 9.95 -7.14 7.42
CA LEU A 38 8.70 -6.68 8.01
C LEU A 38 7.48 -7.00 7.14
N VAL A 39 7.59 -6.86 5.82
CA VAL A 39 6.49 -7.17 4.90
C VAL A 39 6.19 -8.66 4.87
N LYS A 40 7.20 -9.52 4.91
CA LYS A 40 7.01 -10.97 5.03
C LYS A 40 6.34 -11.35 6.36
N TYR A 41 6.74 -10.71 7.45
CA TYR A 41 6.11 -10.88 8.75
C TYR A 41 4.62 -10.46 8.72
N LEU A 42 4.31 -9.33 8.08
CA LEU A 42 2.92 -8.91 7.89
C LEU A 42 2.15 -9.89 6.98
N GLN A 43 2.76 -10.41 5.92
CA GLN A 43 2.13 -11.42 5.06
C GLN A 43 1.81 -12.70 5.86
N GLU A 44 2.68 -13.13 6.75
CA GLU A 44 2.45 -14.32 7.59
C GLU A 44 1.28 -14.12 8.58
N HIS A 45 1.14 -12.92 9.17
CA HIS A 45 0.18 -12.65 10.24
C HIS A 45 -1.14 -12.04 9.79
N LEU A 46 -1.14 -11.28 8.70
CA LEU A 46 -2.32 -10.57 8.16
C LEU A 46 -2.74 -11.08 6.79
N GLY A 47 -1.82 -11.73 6.06
CA GLY A 47 -2.10 -12.29 4.74
C GLY A 47 -3.07 -13.46 4.81
N ASN A 48 -3.92 -13.59 3.77
CA ASN A 48 -4.87 -14.69 3.64
C ASN A 48 -5.30 -14.81 2.17
N GLU A 49 -6.33 -15.61 1.87
CA GLU A 49 -6.83 -15.81 0.51
C GLU A 49 -7.33 -14.53 -0.18
N ARG A 50 -7.68 -13.49 0.61
CA ARG A 50 -8.17 -12.18 0.12
C ARG A 50 -7.09 -11.11 0.14
N VAL A 51 -6.15 -11.16 1.10
CA VAL A 51 -5.18 -10.11 1.38
C VAL A 51 -3.78 -10.63 1.14
N CYS A 52 -3.04 -9.99 0.23
CA CYS A 52 -1.65 -10.35 -0.07
C CYS A 52 -0.75 -9.11 -0.05
N PHE A 53 0.36 -9.22 0.68
CA PHE A 53 1.43 -8.21 0.70
C PHE A 53 2.59 -8.64 -0.21
N TYR A 54 3.08 -7.71 -1.01
CA TYR A 54 4.22 -7.94 -1.90
C TYR A 54 5.32 -6.94 -1.62
N THR A 55 6.52 -7.43 -1.40
CA THR A 55 7.71 -6.62 -1.19
C THR A 55 8.05 -5.82 -2.45
N GLY A 56 8.44 -4.57 -2.25
CA GLY A 56 8.98 -3.70 -3.29
C GLY A 56 10.34 -3.16 -2.87
N VAL A 57 10.60 -1.89 -3.14
CA VAL A 57 11.88 -1.24 -2.87
C VAL A 57 11.75 -0.27 -1.69
N GLN A 58 12.62 -0.43 -0.69
CA GLN A 58 12.63 0.39 0.53
C GLN A 58 11.25 0.39 1.20
N TYR A 59 10.66 1.56 1.41
CA TYR A 59 9.34 1.73 2.04
C TYR A 59 8.16 1.48 1.10
N ARG A 60 8.38 1.19 -0.18
CA ARG A 60 7.33 1.08 -1.22
C ARG A 60 7.01 -0.38 -1.49
N HIS A 61 5.81 -0.79 -1.16
CA HIS A 61 5.30 -2.16 -1.33
C HIS A 61 3.95 -2.13 -2.04
N LEU A 62 3.36 -3.30 -2.24
CA LEU A 62 2.01 -3.45 -2.75
C LEU A 62 1.16 -4.24 -1.77
N LEU A 63 -0.08 -3.81 -1.60
CA LEU A 63 -1.17 -4.55 -1.01
C LEU A 63 -2.14 -4.93 -2.13
N VAL A 64 -2.48 -6.21 -2.21
CA VAL A 64 -3.50 -6.72 -3.15
C VAL A 64 -4.67 -7.26 -2.35
N ILE A 65 -5.87 -6.79 -2.68
CA ILE A 65 -7.13 -7.20 -2.04
C ILE A 65 -8.02 -7.81 -3.13
N LYS A 66 -8.29 -9.11 -3.03
CA LYS A 66 -9.24 -9.79 -3.89
C LYS A 66 -10.65 -9.32 -3.58
N GLY A 67 -11.35 -8.90 -4.61
CA GLY A 67 -12.71 -8.39 -4.49
C GLY A 67 -12.84 -7.03 -3.82
N GLY A 68 -11.74 -6.27 -3.64
CA GLY A 68 -11.78 -4.92 -3.10
C GLY A 68 -12.42 -3.93 -4.07
N ASP A 69 -13.17 -2.96 -3.54
CA ASP A 69 -13.79 -1.89 -4.30
C ASP A 69 -12.90 -0.63 -4.29
N LYS A 70 -12.53 -0.13 -5.47
CA LYS A 70 -11.62 1.03 -5.60
C LYS A 70 -12.28 2.37 -5.27
N ARG A 71 -13.61 2.43 -5.06
CA ARG A 71 -14.34 3.66 -4.70
C ARG A 71 -14.12 4.04 -3.24
N ILE A 72 -12.86 4.14 -2.87
CA ILE A 72 -12.39 4.53 -1.55
C ILE A 72 -11.46 5.74 -1.66
N ASP A 73 -11.55 6.63 -0.68
CA ASP A 73 -10.70 7.80 -0.55
C ASP A 73 -9.51 7.47 0.36
N CYS A 74 -8.31 7.69 -0.16
CA CYS A 74 -7.05 7.37 0.50
C CYS A 74 -6.09 8.56 0.37
N THR A 75 -5.49 8.97 1.46
CA THR A 75 -4.52 10.07 1.48
C THR A 75 -3.10 9.55 1.27
N PRO A 76 -2.33 10.06 0.27
CA PRO A 76 -0.91 9.74 0.15
C PRO A 76 -0.12 10.20 1.39
N PRO A 77 0.72 9.34 2.00
CA PRO A 77 1.35 9.68 3.27
C PRO A 77 2.41 10.79 3.17
N HIS A 78 2.95 11.03 1.98
CA HIS A 78 3.93 12.10 1.73
C HIS A 78 3.29 13.51 1.65
N ASP A 79 1.98 13.60 1.48
CA ASP A 79 1.24 14.86 1.43
C ASP A 79 0.83 15.36 2.84
N VAL A 80 0.95 14.50 3.84
CA VAL A 80 0.42 14.75 5.19
C VAL A 80 1.45 14.49 6.32
N PRO A 81 2.70 14.95 6.18
CA PRO A 81 3.68 14.78 7.24
C PRO A 81 3.23 15.50 8.52
N LEU A 82 3.50 14.90 9.65
CA LEU A 82 3.19 15.41 10.99
C LEU A 82 1.68 15.66 11.24
N LYS A 83 0.81 15.04 10.46
CA LYS A 83 -0.65 15.10 10.68
C LYS A 83 -1.11 13.90 11.51
N PRO A 84 -2.17 14.06 12.33
CA PRO A 84 -2.82 12.95 12.99
C PRO A 84 -3.31 11.92 11.97
N PHE A 85 -2.98 10.64 12.18
CA PHE A 85 -3.31 9.61 11.19
C PHE A 85 -4.77 9.15 11.23
N ARG A 86 -5.42 9.18 12.40
CA ARG A 86 -6.79 8.67 12.56
C ARG A 86 -7.83 9.36 11.66
N PRO A 87 -7.85 10.70 11.49
CA PRO A 87 -8.74 11.37 10.55
C PRO A 87 -8.48 11.02 9.08
N LEU A 88 -7.27 10.52 8.76
CA LEU A 88 -6.80 10.20 7.42
C LEU A 88 -7.01 8.71 7.05
N LEU A 89 -7.57 7.92 7.95
CA LEU A 89 -7.95 6.54 7.65
C LEU A 89 -8.88 6.48 6.44
N VAL A 90 -8.82 5.37 5.72
CA VAL A 90 -9.56 5.16 4.47
C VAL A 90 -11.07 5.27 4.70
N LYS A 91 -11.74 5.92 3.76
CA LYS A 91 -13.20 6.12 3.78
C LYS A 91 -13.78 5.76 2.41
N PRO A 92 -15.07 5.41 2.31
CA PRO A 92 -15.75 5.41 1.02
C PRO A 92 -15.59 6.77 0.33
N MET A 93 -15.49 6.79 -1.00
CA MET A 93 -15.52 8.05 -1.75
C MET A 93 -16.84 8.79 -1.48
N PRO A 94 -16.84 10.13 -1.42
CA PRO A 94 -18.05 10.92 -1.22
C PRO A 94 -19.18 10.50 -2.19
N GLY A 95 -20.36 10.27 -1.64
CA GLY A 95 -21.51 9.77 -2.39
C GLY A 95 -21.57 8.27 -2.61
N THR A 96 -20.60 7.52 -2.10
CA THR A 96 -20.58 6.04 -2.17
C THR A 96 -20.75 5.36 -0.81
N GLU A 97 -20.94 6.11 0.25
CA GLU A 97 -20.97 5.63 1.64
C GLU A 97 -22.05 4.58 1.90
N ASN A 98 -23.22 4.75 1.25
CA ASN A 98 -24.37 3.86 1.40
C ASN A 98 -24.52 2.87 0.24
N ILE A 99 -23.51 2.72 -0.61
CA ILE A 99 -23.57 1.76 -1.70
C ILE A 99 -23.40 0.35 -1.15
N THR A 100 -24.40 -0.49 -1.38
CA THR A 100 -24.42 -1.89 -0.97
C THR A 100 -24.03 -2.85 -2.10
N VAL A 101 -23.89 -2.34 -3.32
CA VAL A 101 -23.54 -3.13 -4.51
C VAL A 101 -22.11 -2.81 -4.93
N PRO A 102 -21.22 -3.81 -4.97
CA PRO A 102 -19.85 -3.63 -5.46
C PRO A 102 -19.79 -3.21 -6.94
N GLU A 103 -18.67 -2.58 -7.34
CA GLU A 103 -18.43 -2.18 -8.73
C GLU A 103 -17.69 -3.28 -9.51
N GLY A 104 -18.17 -3.61 -10.70
CA GLY A 104 -17.50 -4.54 -11.61
C GLY A 104 -17.34 -5.93 -10.98
N SER A 105 -16.10 -6.41 -10.87
CA SER A 105 -15.76 -7.71 -10.23
C SER A 105 -15.41 -7.61 -8.75
N ALA A 106 -15.67 -6.48 -8.10
CA ALA A 106 -15.53 -6.36 -6.66
C ALA A 106 -16.56 -7.26 -5.94
N GLU A 107 -16.17 -7.78 -4.79
CA GLU A 107 -17.03 -8.59 -3.91
C GLU A 107 -17.39 -7.80 -2.63
N LEU A 108 -16.54 -6.86 -2.25
CA LEU A 108 -16.72 -5.95 -1.11
C LEU A 108 -17.32 -4.63 -1.59
N THR A 109 -18.15 -4.02 -0.75
CA THR A 109 -18.59 -2.63 -0.96
C THR A 109 -17.46 -1.65 -0.66
N PRO A 110 -17.57 -0.35 -1.04
CA PRO A 110 -16.60 0.67 -0.66
C PRO A 110 -16.39 0.74 0.87
N GLN A 111 -17.46 0.66 1.66
CA GLN A 111 -17.36 0.68 3.12
C GLN A 111 -16.63 -0.55 3.66
N GLN A 112 -17.00 -1.74 3.21
CA GLN A 112 -16.33 -2.98 3.63
C GLN A 112 -14.84 -2.99 3.25
N THR A 113 -14.50 -2.43 2.08
CA THR A 113 -13.11 -2.30 1.64
C THR A 113 -12.34 -1.32 2.54
N ALA A 114 -12.94 -0.17 2.85
CA ALA A 114 -12.32 0.81 3.75
C ALA A 114 -12.10 0.24 5.15
N ASP A 115 -13.10 -0.45 5.70
CA ASP A 115 -13.03 -1.07 7.03
C ASP A 115 -11.92 -2.14 7.08
N LEU A 116 -11.82 -2.99 6.04
CA LEU A 116 -10.76 -3.99 5.95
C LEU A 116 -9.36 -3.34 5.92
N ILE A 117 -9.18 -2.29 5.13
CA ILE A 117 -7.88 -1.61 5.03
C ILE A 117 -7.52 -0.95 6.36
N ASN A 118 -8.49 -0.31 7.03
CA ASN A 118 -8.27 0.32 8.33
C ASN A 118 -7.92 -0.70 9.41
N ASP A 119 -8.58 -1.86 9.43
CA ASP A 119 -8.20 -2.98 10.30
C ASP A 119 -6.75 -3.42 10.05
N LEU A 120 -6.35 -3.58 8.78
CA LEU A 120 -4.97 -3.94 8.44
C LEU A 120 -3.96 -2.87 8.89
N ILE A 121 -4.28 -1.57 8.76
CA ILE A 121 -3.43 -0.48 9.25
C ILE A 121 -3.23 -0.59 10.76
N LEU A 122 -4.31 -0.69 11.52
CA LEU A 122 -4.26 -0.74 12.99
C LEU A 122 -3.55 -2.00 13.49
N ARG A 123 -3.88 -3.17 12.95
CA ARG A 123 -3.23 -4.42 13.33
C ARG A 123 -1.75 -4.46 12.94
N SER A 124 -1.38 -3.80 11.84
CA SER A 124 0.04 -3.68 11.49
C SER A 124 0.83 -2.92 12.55
N GLN A 125 0.23 -1.89 13.17
CA GLN A 125 0.87 -1.14 14.26
C GLN A 125 1.10 -2.05 15.47
N GLU A 126 0.09 -2.82 15.89
CA GLU A 126 0.19 -3.76 17.00
C GLU A 126 1.29 -4.80 16.79
N LEU A 127 1.38 -5.36 15.57
CA LEU A 127 2.38 -6.37 15.21
C LEU A 127 3.79 -5.82 15.11
N LEU A 128 3.94 -4.60 14.57
CA LEU A 128 5.23 -4.02 14.28
C LEU A 128 5.83 -3.24 15.44
N GLU A 129 5.03 -2.78 16.40
CA GLU A 129 5.49 -1.96 17.54
C GLU A 129 6.65 -2.65 18.29
N ASN A 130 6.49 -3.93 18.61
CA ASN A 130 7.46 -4.70 19.36
C ASN A 130 8.30 -5.66 18.50
N HIS A 131 8.27 -5.52 17.17
CA HIS A 131 9.07 -6.36 16.30
C HIS A 131 10.58 -6.16 16.55
N PRO A 132 11.39 -7.25 16.68
CA PRO A 132 12.82 -7.15 17.02
C PRO A 132 13.61 -6.19 16.12
N LEU A 133 13.29 -6.13 14.83
CA LEU A 133 13.94 -5.22 13.90
C LEU A 133 13.64 -3.75 14.26
N ASN A 134 12.43 -3.41 14.65
CA ASN A 134 12.07 -2.06 15.07
C ASN A 134 12.71 -1.68 16.40
N GLN A 135 12.81 -2.61 17.33
CA GLN A 135 13.56 -2.41 18.59
C GLN A 135 15.03 -2.13 18.31
N LYS A 136 15.65 -2.88 17.40
CA LYS A 136 17.03 -2.63 16.96
C LYS A 136 17.17 -1.25 16.30
N ARG A 137 16.26 -0.88 15.38
CA ARG A 137 16.27 0.42 14.72
C ARG A 137 16.19 1.56 15.72
N MET A 138 15.28 1.49 16.69
CA MET A 138 15.16 2.49 17.75
C MET A 138 16.41 2.58 18.63
N ALA A 139 17.03 1.45 18.97
CA ALA A 139 18.28 1.43 19.72
C ALA A 139 19.46 2.07 18.94
N GLU A 140 19.40 2.04 17.61
CA GLU A 140 20.35 2.71 16.71
C GLU A 140 19.99 4.19 16.43
N GLY A 141 18.94 4.74 17.07
CA GLY A 141 18.47 6.10 16.85
C GLY A 141 17.76 6.31 15.51
N LYS A 142 17.28 5.22 14.87
CA LYS A 142 16.51 5.25 13.63
C LYS A 142 15.02 5.21 13.91
N ASP A 143 14.22 5.77 13.02
CA ASP A 143 12.76 5.67 13.10
C ASP A 143 12.31 4.21 12.90
N PRO A 144 11.37 3.72 13.71
CA PRO A 144 10.76 2.42 13.47
C PRO A 144 9.89 2.45 12.21
N ALA A 145 9.73 1.30 11.56
CA ALA A 145 8.79 1.08 10.48
C ALA A 145 7.57 0.35 11.06
N ASN A 146 6.68 1.11 11.70
CA ASN A 146 5.69 0.57 12.63
C ASN A 146 4.24 0.62 12.13
N SER A 147 4.00 1.00 10.88
CA SER A 147 2.66 0.96 10.29
C SER A 147 2.73 0.79 8.79
N ILE A 148 1.77 0.07 8.22
CA ILE A 148 1.49 0.16 6.79
C ILE A 148 0.61 1.37 6.51
N TRP A 149 0.69 1.86 5.25
CA TRP A 149 -0.18 2.91 4.76
C TRP A 149 -0.55 2.68 3.29
N PRO A 150 -1.67 1.96 3.04
CA PRO A 150 -2.17 1.72 1.70
C PRO A 150 -2.82 2.97 1.10
N TRP A 151 -2.56 3.21 -0.21
CA TRP A 151 -3.11 4.35 -0.93
C TRP A 151 -3.12 4.10 -2.45
N SER A 152 -3.82 4.91 -3.23
CA SER A 152 -3.91 4.80 -4.70
C SER A 152 -4.41 3.44 -5.18
N PRO A 153 -5.68 3.08 -4.88
CA PRO A 153 -6.28 1.82 -5.31
C PRO A 153 -6.49 1.78 -6.83
N GLY A 154 -6.34 0.60 -7.41
CA GLY A 154 -6.60 0.40 -8.83
C GLY A 154 -6.78 -1.06 -9.20
N TYR A 155 -7.48 -1.30 -10.31
CA TYR A 155 -7.56 -2.61 -10.95
C TYR A 155 -6.55 -2.72 -12.08
N ARG A 156 -6.33 -3.94 -12.58
CA ARG A 156 -5.54 -4.15 -13.78
C ARG A 156 -6.12 -3.33 -14.94
N PRO A 157 -5.36 -2.38 -15.51
CA PRO A 157 -5.87 -1.58 -16.62
C PRO A 157 -6.00 -2.44 -17.87
N LYS A 158 -7.09 -2.25 -18.63
CA LYS A 158 -7.22 -2.78 -19.99
C LYS A 158 -6.40 -1.90 -20.93
N MET A 159 -5.12 -2.23 -21.09
CA MET A 159 -4.23 -1.51 -22.00
C MET A 159 -3.93 -2.38 -23.22
N GLU A 160 -4.03 -1.77 -24.40
CA GLU A 160 -3.49 -2.37 -25.62
C GLU A 160 -1.96 -2.42 -25.51
N ARG A 161 -1.36 -3.46 -26.07
CA ARG A 161 0.10 -3.53 -26.12
C ARG A 161 0.62 -2.36 -26.95
N LEU A 162 1.72 -1.76 -26.52
CA LEU A 162 2.35 -0.64 -27.23
C LEU A 162 2.69 -1.02 -28.67
N SER A 163 3.12 -2.27 -28.90
CA SER A 163 3.37 -2.84 -30.22
C SER A 163 2.13 -2.88 -31.12
N ASP A 164 0.94 -3.07 -30.55
CA ASP A 164 -0.31 -3.17 -31.31
C ASP A 164 -0.81 -1.76 -31.66
N LYS A 165 -0.62 -0.81 -30.75
CA LYS A 165 -0.98 0.59 -30.95
C LYS A 165 -0.02 1.34 -31.86
N PHE A 166 1.27 0.98 -31.85
CA PHE A 166 2.33 1.58 -32.64
C PHE A 166 3.21 0.53 -33.32
N PRO A 167 2.67 -0.18 -34.33
CA PRO A 167 3.37 -1.30 -34.99
C PRO A 167 4.66 -0.87 -35.70
N GLN A 168 4.81 0.41 -36.00
CA GLN A 168 6.03 0.99 -36.57
C GLN A 168 7.19 1.12 -35.57
N VAL A 169 6.90 1.05 -34.26
CA VAL A 169 7.91 1.17 -33.18
C VAL A 169 8.44 -0.22 -32.85
N LYS A 170 9.63 -0.55 -33.31
CA LYS A 170 10.25 -1.86 -33.11
C LYS A 170 10.86 -2.02 -31.69
N ARG A 171 11.21 -0.94 -31.02
CA ARG A 171 11.75 -0.92 -29.64
C ARG A 171 11.32 0.36 -28.95
N GLY A 172 10.93 0.25 -27.70
CA GLY A 172 10.65 1.37 -26.81
C GLY A 172 11.10 1.03 -25.38
N ALA A 173 11.49 2.03 -24.62
CA ALA A 173 11.75 1.90 -23.19
C ALA A 173 10.82 2.83 -22.42
N VAL A 174 10.23 2.33 -21.33
CA VAL A 174 9.55 3.16 -20.33
C VAL A 174 10.55 3.39 -19.21
N ILE A 175 10.97 4.63 -19.04
CA ILE A 175 11.88 5.04 -17.96
C ILE A 175 11.01 5.58 -16.83
N SER A 176 11.08 4.95 -15.67
CA SER A 176 10.47 5.46 -14.43
C SER A 176 11.48 6.33 -13.67
N ASP A 177 11.00 7.19 -12.78
CA ASP A 177 11.84 8.04 -11.92
C ASP A 177 12.88 7.24 -11.10
N LEU A 178 12.58 5.97 -10.82
CA LEU A 178 13.51 5.05 -10.14
C LEU A 178 14.70 4.66 -11.03
N GLN A 179 14.50 4.59 -12.35
CA GLN A 179 15.57 4.26 -13.30
C GLN A 179 16.41 5.48 -13.68
N GLN A 180 15.85 6.70 -13.61
CA GLN A 180 16.61 7.93 -13.87
C GLN A 180 17.68 8.22 -12.81
N LYS A 181 17.54 7.70 -11.60
CA LYS A 181 18.51 7.88 -10.51
C LYS A 181 19.67 6.88 -10.54
N SER A 182 19.65 5.90 -11.43
CA SER A 182 20.66 4.85 -11.57
C SER A 182 21.51 4.97 -12.86
N LEU A 183 21.35 6.04 -13.61
CA LEU A 183 22.19 6.47 -14.74
C LEU A 183 23.03 7.69 -14.35
#